data_5671d432ab38078b54e79166eab70b80
#
_entry.id   5671d432ab38078b54e79166eab70b80
#
_cell.length_a   1.000
_cell.length_b   1.000
_cell.length_c   1.000
_cell.angle_alpha   90.00
_cell.angle_beta   90.00
_cell.angle_gamma   90.00
#
_symmetry.space_group_name_H-M   'P 1'
#
loop_
_entity.id
_entity.type
_entity.pdbx_description
1 polymer ?
#
loop_
_entity_poly.entity_id
_entity_poly.type
_entity_poly.pdbx_seq_one_letter_code
_entity_poly.pdbx_strand_id
1 'polypeptide(L)'
;MENVLYLNRSGLEADIQKMKDGLDAFNQAVSTINAGVDAAPEDWKGATQTAYMERYNELRTALTKDVPESVQGMIDFMQTFLNNMMEGDESGASGLR
;
A
#
# COMPACT_ATOMS: atom_id res chain seq x y z
N MET A 1 8.84 -31.38 6.19
CA MET A 1 8.85 -30.80 6.32
C MET A 1 8.11 -29.76 5.89
N GLU A 2 7.51 -29.87 5.18
CA GLU A 2 6.81 -28.88 4.61
C GLU A 2 5.78 -28.31 5.46
N ASN A 3 5.41 -28.94 6.49
CA ASN A 3 4.39 -28.38 7.37
C ASN A 3 4.96 -27.58 8.51
N VAL A 4 6.24 -27.40 8.50
CA VAL A 4 6.86 -26.65 9.57
C VAL A 4 6.73 -25.16 9.27
N LEU A 5 6.15 -24.45 10.22
CA LEU A 5 6.05 -23.00 10.09
C LEU A 5 7.35 -22.35 10.52
N TYR A 6 7.87 -21.54 9.65
CA TYR A 6 9.02 -20.73 9.99
C TYR A 6 8.57 -19.28 10.12
N LEU A 7 8.83 -18.67 11.22
CA LEU A 7 8.48 -17.28 11.42
C LEU A 7 9.62 -16.53 12.08
N ASN A 8 10.17 -15.59 11.37
CA ASN A 8 11.19 -14.71 11.90
C ASN A 8 10.49 -13.41 12.27
N ARG A 9 10.16 -13.23 13.53
CA ARG A 9 9.36 -12.11 13.97
C ARG A 9 9.97 -10.77 13.63
N SER A 10 11.23 -10.58 13.98
CA SER A 10 11.85 -9.27 13.74
C SER A 10 12.02 -9.01 12.26
N GLY A 11 12.28 -10.06 11.47
CA GLY A 11 12.36 -9.92 10.04
C GLY A 11 11.03 -9.51 9.43
N LEU A 12 9.96 -10.14 9.89
CA LEU A 12 8.64 -9.82 9.36
C LEU A 12 8.20 -8.42 9.78
N GLU A 13 8.53 -8.02 11.01
CA GLU A 13 8.22 -6.66 11.45
C GLU A 13 8.96 -5.64 10.58
N ALA A 14 10.21 -5.93 10.24
CA ALA A 14 10.97 -5.04 9.37
C ALA A 14 10.36 -4.99 7.97
N ASP A 15 9.87 -6.12 7.49
CA ASP A 15 9.24 -6.16 6.17
C ASP A 15 7.96 -5.34 6.16
N ILE A 16 7.17 -5.44 7.21
CA ILE A 16 5.94 -4.65 7.33
C ILE A 16 6.28 -3.16 7.34
N GLN A 17 7.32 -2.78 8.08
CA GLN A 17 7.70 -1.37 8.10
C GLN A 17 8.17 -0.90 6.74
N LYS A 18 8.88 -1.75 6.02
CA LYS A 18 9.32 -1.42 4.67
C LYS A 18 8.12 -1.16 3.75
N MET A 19 7.08 -1.98 3.89
CA MET A 19 5.88 -1.79 3.09
C MET A 19 5.18 -0.49 3.45
N LYS A 20 5.11 -0.15 4.74
CA LYS A 20 4.51 1.12 5.18
C LYS A 20 5.29 2.30 4.62
N ASP A 21 6.61 2.22 4.69
CA ASP A 21 7.45 3.30 4.16
C ASP A 21 7.26 3.44 2.67
N GLY A 22 7.15 2.31 1.97
CA GLY A 22 6.92 2.33 0.54
C GLY A 22 5.59 2.94 0.18
N LEU A 23 4.55 2.63 0.95
CA LEU A 23 3.24 3.19 0.69
C LEU A 23 3.26 4.71 0.92
N ASP A 24 3.93 5.17 1.98
CA ASP A 24 4.05 6.60 2.20
C ASP A 24 4.77 7.28 1.04
N ALA A 25 5.85 6.66 0.55
CA ALA A 25 6.60 7.22 -0.57
C ALA A 25 5.73 7.25 -1.83
N PHE A 26 4.95 6.20 -2.03
CA PHE A 26 4.05 6.13 -3.17
C PHE A 26 3.03 7.26 -3.10
N ASN A 27 2.42 7.45 -1.94
CA ASN A 27 1.40 8.50 -1.79
C ASN A 27 2.00 9.88 -1.99
N GLN A 28 3.23 10.10 -1.55
CA GLN A 28 3.88 11.38 -1.75
C GLN A 28 4.20 11.60 -3.23
N ALA A 29 4.65 10.54 -3.91
CA ALA A 29 4.94 10.65 -5.33
C ALA A 29 3.65 10.95 -6.10
N VAL A 30 2.55 10.31 -5.76
CA VAL A 30 1.28 10.56 -6.42
C VAL A 30 0.82 11.99 -6.18
N SER A 31 1.01 12.48 -4.95
CA SER A 31 0.65 13.87 -4.63
C SER A 31 1.43 14.84 -5.50
N THR A 32 2.72 14.58 -5.70
CA THR A 32 3.55 15.44 -6.54
C THR A 32 3.10 15.39 -7.99
N ILE A 33 2.78 14.20 -8.46
CA ILE A 33 2.30 14.05 -9.84
C ILE A 33 0.98 14.79 -10.01
N ASN A 34 0.06 14.65 -9.05
CA ASN A 34 -1.21 15.33 -9.11
C ASN A 34 -1.04 16.85 -9.16
N ALA A 35 -0.08 17.37 -8.40
CA ALA A 35 0.16 18.80 -8.41
C ALA A 35 0.62 19.27 -9.79
N GLY A 36 1.47 18.47 -10.44
CA GLY A 36 1.92 18.82 -11.78
C GLY A 36 0.79 18.78 -12.79
N VAL A 37 -0.04 17.72 -12.70
CA VAL A 37 -1.17 17.60 -13.63
C VAL A 37 -2.16 18.73 -13.41
N ASP A 38 -2.44 19.07 -12.16
CA ASP A 38 -3.41 20.12 -11.86
C ASP A 38 -2.91 21.50 -12.25
N ALA A 39 -1.61 21.68 -12.34
CA ALA A 39 -1.03 22.95 -12.77
C ALA A 39 -1.02 23.09 -14.28
N ALA A 40 -1.10 21.99 -15.03
CA ALA A 40 -0.98 22.02 -16.46
C ALA A 40 -2.01 22.96 -17.15
N PRO A 41 -3.26 23.06 -16.66
CA PRO A 41 -4.22 23.95 -17.31
C PRO A 41 -3.81 25.41 -17.33
N GLU A 42 -2.89 25.82 -16.48
CA GLU A 42 -2.42 27.20 -16.50
C GLU A 42 -1.49 27.46 -17.68
N ASP A 43 -0.82 26.41 -18.15
CA ASP A 43 0.17 26.54 -19.19
C ASP A 43 -0.26 25.95 -20.52
N TRP A 44 -1.38 25.24 -20.54
CA TRP A 44 -1.81 24.50 -21.72
C TRP A 44 -3.34 24.50 -21.79
N LYS A 45 -3.89 25.12 -22.82
CA LYS A 45 -5.33 25.22 -22.96
C LYS A 45 -5.75 24.61 -24.29
N GLY A 46 -6.99 24.14 -24.35
CA GLY A 46 -7.54 23.62 -25.59
C GLY A 46 -8.16 22.26 -25.41
N ALA A 47 -8.73 21.74 -26.50
CA ALA A 47 -9.45 20.47 -26.45
C ALA A 47 -8.54 19.30 -26.06
N THR A 48 -7.30 19.34 -26.51
CA THR A 48 -6.37 18.26 -26.16
C THR A 48 -6.06 18.25 -24.67
N GLN A 49 -5.98 19.45 -24.08
CA GLN A 49 -5.73 19.54 -22.64
C GLN A 49 -6.91 18.95 -21.86
N THR A 50 -8.14 19.28 -22.29
CA THR A 50 -9.33 18.75 -21.62
C THR A 50 -9.36 17.23 -21.69
N ALA A 51 -9.05 16.69 -22.87
CA ALA A 51 -9.03 15.24 -23.03
C ALA A 51 -7.97 14.59 -22.14
N TYR A 52 -6.82 15.25 -22.02
CA TYR A 52 -5.74 14.74 -21.17
C TYR A 52 -6.17 14.71 -19.71
N MET A 53 -6.82 15.79 -19.26
CA MET A 53 -7.28 15.85 -17.88
C MET A 53 -8.33 14.79 -17.58
N GLU A 54 -9.23 14.55 -18.52
CA GLU A 54 -10.23 13.51 -18.32
C GLU A 54 -9.59 12.15 -18.20
N ARG A 55 -8.60 11.90 -19.03
CA ARG A 55 -7.91 10.62 -18.99
C ARG A 55 -7.17 10.46 -17.67
N TYR A 56 -6.50 11.51 -17.21
CA TYR A 56 -5.77 11.42 -15.96
C TYR A 56 -6.70 11.26 -14.78
N ASN A 57 -7.88 11.86 -14.82
CA ASN A 57 -8.81 11.73 -13.69
C ASN A 57 -9.23 10.27 -13.49
N GLU A 58 -9.29 9.49 -14.56
CA GLU A 58 -9.56 8.07 -14.43
C GLU A 58 -8.42 7.36 -13.71
N LEU A 59 -7.19 7.72 -14.08
CA LEU A 59 -6.02 7.13 -13.44
C LEU A 59 -5.89 7.60 -12.00
N ARG A 60 -6.28 8.84 -11.75
CA ARG A 60 -6.15 9.42 -10.41
C ARG A 60 -6.85 8.60 -9.35
N THR A 61 -8.04 8.10 -9.65
CA THR A 61 -8.78 7.29 -8.69
C THR A 61 -7.99 6.04 -8.33
N ALA A 62 -7.39 5.40 -9.33
CA ALA A 62 -6.59 4.22 -9.07
C ALA A 62 -5.39 4.56 -8.20
N LEU A 63 -4.73 5.67 -8.49
CA LEU A 63 -3.50 6.03 -7.79
C LEU A 63 -3.74 6.55 -6.39
N THR A 64 -4.86 7.26 -6.17
CA THR A 64 -5.09 7.88 -4.86
C THR A 64 -5.97 7.03 -3.97
N LYS A 65 -6.68 6.06 -4.53
CA LYS A 65 -7.59 5.26 -3.75
C LYS A 65 -7.34 3.77 -3.91
N ASP A 66 -7.50 3.26 -5.12
CA ASP A 66 -7.51 1.80 -5.31
C ASP A 66 -6.19 1.13 -4.94
N VAL A 67 -5.09 1.67 -5.43
CA VAL A 67 -3.79 1.07 -5.14
C VAL A 67 -3.39 1.24 -3.68
N PRO A 68 -3.50 2.45 -3.10
CA PRO A 68 -3.16 2.60 -1.68
C PRO A 68 -4.01 1.72 -0.77
N GLU A 69 -5.30 1.60 -1.06
CA GLU A 69 -6.16 0.75 -0.23
C GLU A 69 -5.77 -0.72 -0.35
N SER A 70 -5.41 -1.14 -1.55
CA SER A 70 -4.99 -2.53 -1.75
C SER A 70 -3.69 -2.81 -1.02
N VAL A 71 -2.74 -1.89 -1.09
CA VAL A 71 -1.47 -2.08 -0.39
C VAL A 71 -1.69 -2.04 1.11
N GLN A 72 -2.52 -1.12 1.59
CA GLN A 72 -2.83 -1.05 3.01
C GLN A 72 -3.46 -2.35 3.47
N GLY A 73 -4.33 -2.93 2.65
CA GLY A 73 -4.94 -4.21 2.99
C GLY A 73 -3.91 -5.32 3.15
N MET A 74 -2.89 -5.33 2.31
CA MET A 74 -1.83 -6.31 2.45
C MET A 74 -1.01 -6.08 3.71
N ILE A 75 -0.74 -4.82 4.02
CA ILE A 75 -0.02 -4.48 5.25
C ILE A 75 -0.82 -4.94 6.47
N ASP A 76 -2.12 -4.63 6.47
CA ASP A 76 -2.98 -5.00 7.58
C ASP A 76 -3.04 -6.52 7.73
N PHE A 77 -3.09 -7.23 6.62
CA PHE A 77 -3.13 -8.69 6.66
C PHE A 77 -1.86 -9.23 7.31
N MET A 78 -0.71 -8.73 6.90
CA MET A 78 0.55 -9.19 7.47
C MET A 78 0.65 -8.86 8.95
N GLN A 79 0.19 -7.67 9.32
CA GLN A 79 0.23 -7.27 10.72
C GLN A 79 -0.67 -8.18 11.57
N THR A 80 -1.87 -8.44 11.07
CA THR A 80 -2.80 -9.32 11.78
C THR A 80 -2.25 -10.72 11.88
N PHE A 81 -1.66 -11.20 10.78
CA PHE A 81 -1.07 -12.52 10.78
C PHE A 81 0.03 -12.61 11.85
N LEU A 82 0.90 -11.60 11.88
CA LEU A 82 1.99 -11.61 12.84
C LEU A 82 1.46 -11.57 14.27
N ASN A 83 0.47 -10.72 14.52
CA ASN A 83 -0.10 -10.62 15.86
C ASN A 83 -0.71 -11.94 16.29
N ASN A 84 -1.44 -12.58 15.38
CA ASN A 84 -2.06 -13.85 15.71
C ASN A 84 -1.05 -14.95 15.94
N MET A 85 0.00 -14.96 15.17
CA MET A 85 1.04 -15.96 15.36
C MET A 85 1.77 -15.77 16.67
N MET A 86 1.97 -14.53 17.07
CA MET A 86 2.62 -14.28 18.35
C MET A 86 1.74 -14.72 19.49
N GLU A 87 0.44 -14.44 19.40
CA GLU A 87 -0.47 -14.94 20.41
C GLU A 87 -0.49 -16.44 20.42
N GLY A 88 -0.48 -17.01 19.22
CA GLY A 88 -0.46 -18.44 19.10
C GLY A 88 0.73 -19.06 19.78
N ASP A 89 1.86 -18.39 19.67
CA ASP A 89 3.03 -18.92 20.33
C ASP A 89 2.86 -18.91 21.80
N GLU A 90 2.23 -17.91 22.29
CA GLU A 90 2.04 -17.81 23.68
C GLU A 90 1.01 -18.69 24.20
N SER A 91 -0.13 -18.49 23.95
CA SER A 91 -1.10 -19.32 24.59
C SER A 91 -1.35 -20.29 23.67
N GLY A 92 -0.75 -19.99 22.97
CA GLY A 92 -1.04 -20.57 22.32
C GLY A 92 -0.58 -21.55 21.59
N ALA A 93 0.45 -21.62 21.48
CA ALA A 93 0.99 -22.80 21.00
C ALA A 93 0.09 -23.90 21.40
N SER A 94 -0.48 -23.73 22.52
CA SER A 94 -1.34 -24.80 22.91
C SER A 94 -2.61 -24.83 22.13
N GLY A 95 -3.07 -23.73 21.73
CA GLY A 95 -4.28 -23.74 20.93
C GLY A 95 -4.12 -24.39 19.59
N LEU A 96 -2.93 -24.52 19.16
CA LEU A 96 -2.69 -25.08 17.85
C LEU A 96 -2.61 -26.58 17.84
N ARG A 97 -2.57 -27.16 18.97
CA ARG A 97 -2.45 -28.60 18.98
C ARG A 97 -3.74 -29.30 19.03
#